data_dba8095720c9ca0981a777a6f9bb2433
#
_entry.id   dba8095720c9ca0981a777a6f9bb2433
#
_cell.length_a   1.000
_cell.length_b   1.000
_cell.length_c   1.000
_cell.angle_alpha   90.00
_cell.angle_beta   90.00
_cell.angle_gamma   90.00
#
_symmetry.space_group_name_H-M   'P 1'
#
loop_
_entity.id
_entity.type
_entity.pdbx_description
1 polymer ?
#
loop_
_entity_poly.entity_id
_entity_poly.type
_entity_poly.pdbx_seq_one_letter_code
_entity_poly.pdbx_strand_id
1 'polypeptide(L)'
;MMMVNVHKWKTDNICQNLLELTAEKHQEVYGDQGVLNLLFEHKWKKVSPHYNFMVGLDTVAYLVQKPEWFLNSWDENYEPAIIHYEGKDKPWKKSPKTRYRELWWFYNGLDWETILSQMDRKPTTFSDIATVSLFHTAIFTDTQELEHIEYLVEALPSVHFHILAYTDFGPRIMALESFKNISLYPHHSPYQNQKIMSKLDFYLDINHEGEIANIIQTVHSKDIPIYSFDNTSHDLTGKSFIFENNEPEKMVQYIKNVLLLTSLILLK
;
A
#
# COMPACT_ATOMS: atom_id res chain seq x y z
N MET A 1 13.29 11.35 11.30
CA MET A 1 12.70 12.15 12.40
C MET A 1 13.67 12.21 13.57
N MET A 2 13.75 13.35 14.24
CA MET A 2 14.64 13.57 15.38
C MET A 2 13.85 14.14 16.57
N MET A 3 14.04 13.58 17.74
CA MET A 3 13.53 14.16 18.99
C MET A 3 14.69 14.80 19.76
N VAL A 4 14.52 16.04 20.19
CA VAL A 4 15.56 16.81 20.89
C VAL A 4 15.08 17.25 22.25
N ASN A 5 15.99 17.24 23.25
CA ASN A 5 15.79 17.95 24.49
C ASN A 5 16.08 19.42 24.25
N VAL A 6 15.06 20.26 24.17
CA VAL A 6 15.18 21.67 23.82
C VAL A 6 15.99 22.44 24.86
N HIS A 7 15.87 22.09 26.14
CA HIS A 7 16.67 22.75 27.19
C HIS A 7 18.16 22.45 26.96
N LYS A 8 18.52 21.19 26.82
CA LYS A 8 19.91 20.78 26.55
C LYS A 8 20.43 21.33 25.22
N TRP A 9 19.59 21.39 24.19
CA TRP A 9 19.94 21.99 22.90
C TRP A 9 20.38 23.46 23.04
N LYS A 10 19.70 24.21 23.89
CA LYS A 10 20.04 25.62 24.17
C LYS A 10 21.29 25.75 25.06
N THR A 11 21.37 24.99 26.15
CA THR A 11 22.50 25.07 27.09
C THR A 11 23.83 24.63 26.46
N ASP A 12 23.79 23.66 25.58
CA ASP A 12 24.98 23.14 24.88
C ASP A 12 25.29 23.94 23.59
N ASN A 13 24.56 25.02 23.33
CA ASN A 13 24.76 25.95 22.21
C ASN A 13 24.76 25.23 20.83
N ILE A 14 23.91 24.20 20.67
CA ILE A 14 23.94 23.31 19.51
C ILE A 14 23.70 24.05 18.19
N CYS A 15 22.84 25.07 18.17
CA CYS A 15 22.62 25.88 16.95
C CYS A 15 23.91 26.51 16.42
N GLN A 16 24.67 27.09 17.29
CA GLN A 16 25.94 27.75 16.91
C GLN A 16 26.96 26.72 16.40
N ASN A 17 27.08 25.58 17.10
CA ASN A 17 27.98 24.51 16.73
C ASN A 17 27.60 23.92 15.35
N LEU A 18 26.31 23.80 15.06
CA LEU A 18 25.83 23.32 13.72
C LEU A 18 26.14 24.32 12.63
N LEU A 19 25.98 25.63 12.88
CA LEU A 19 26.33 26.69 11.90
C LEU A 19 27.81 26.69 11.58
N GLU A 20 28.65 26.60 12.59
CA GLU A 20 30.11 26.55 12.44
C GLU A 20 30.55 25.30 11.67
N LEU A 21 30.01 24.13 12.05
CA LEU A 21 30.30 22.88 11.38
C LEU A 21 29.79 22.87 9.93
N THR A 22 28.66 23.51 9.67
CA THR A 22 28.12 23.65 8.31
C THR A 22 29.04 24.52 7.46
N ALA A 23 29.53 25.65 8.02
CA ALA A 23 30.46 26.53 7.31
C ALA A 23 31.77 25.82 6.97
N GLU A 24 32.26 24.98 7.89
CA GLU A 24 33.50 24.22 7.71
C GLU A 24 33.33 23.03 6.72
N LYS A 25 32.22 22.28 6.83
CA LYS A 25 32.05 20.96 6.19
C LYS A 25 31.04 20.92 5.05
N HIS A 26 30.46 22.03 4.61
CA HIS A 26 29.39 22.06 3.62
C HIS A 26 29.71 21.37 2.26
N GLN A 27 30.98 21.26 1.92
CA GLN A 27 31.43 20.57 0.71
C GLN A 27 31.63 19.05 0.91
N GLU A 28 31.80 18.61 2.16
CA GLU A 28 32.08 17.22 2.50
C GLU A 28 30.82 16.43 2.88
N VAL A 29 29.75 17.11 3.31
CA VAL A 29 28.52 16.50 3.81
C VAL A 29 27.31 16.89 2.98
N TYR A 30 26.42 15.93 2.77
CA TYR A 30 25.23 16.14 1.98
C TYR A 30 24.05 16.52 2.87
N GLY A 31 23.66 17.79 2.77
CA GLY A 31 22.47 18.34 3.45
C GLY A 31 22.59 18.42 4.96
N ASP A 32 21.47 18.77 5.58
CA ASP A 32 21.32 18.96 7.03
C ASP A 32 21.54 17.66 7.83
N GLN A 33 21.13 16.53 7.30
CA GLN A 33 21.34 15.24 7.94
C GLN A 33 22.82 14.88 8.07
N GLY A 34 23.63 15.23 7.07
CA GLY A 34 25.08 15.01 7.12
C GLY A 34 25.72 15.75 8.27
N VAL A 35 25.41 17.04 8.41
CA VAL A 35 25.95 17.89 9.48
C VAL A 35 25.48 17.42 10.87
N LEU A 36 24.20 17.07 11.00
CA LEU A 36 23.65 16.53 12.25
C LEU A 36 24.31 15.21 12.64
N ASN A 37 24.54 14.31 11.67
CA ASN A 37 25.22 13.05 11.93
C ASN A 37 26.66 13.25 12.40
N LEU A 38 27.39 14.20 11.82
CA LEU A 38 28.74 14.54 12.29
C LEU A 38 28.74 15.09 13.73
N LEU A 39 27.86 16.05 14.02
CA LEU A 39 27.83 16.69 15.36
C LEU A 39 27.42 15.68 16.46
N PHE A 40 26.52 14.81 16.15
CA PHE A 40 25.95 13.84 17.10
C PHE A 40 26.51 12.42 16.92
N GLU A 41 27.58 12.24 16.19
CA GLU A 41 28.22 10.94 16.02
C GLU A 41 28.46 10.28 17.39
N HIS A 42 27.94 9.04 17.53
CA HIS A 42 27.94 8.27 18.79
C HIS A 42 27.20 8.89 19.99
N LYS A 43 26.55 10.06 19.82
CA LYS A 43 25.83 10.76 20.92
C LYS A 43 24.32 10.66 20.82
N TRP A 44 23.78 10.07 19.77
CA TRP A 44 22.34 9.93 19.58
C TRP A 44 21.82 8.54 20.01
N LYS A 45 20.59 8.52 20.47
CA LYS A 45 19.91 7.29 20.86
C LYS A 45 18.93 6.88 19.77
N LYS A 46 19.03 5.65 19.29
CA LYS A 46 18.03 5.09 18.37
C LYS A 46 16.68 4.97 19.06
N VAL A 47 15.64 5.43 18.39
CA VAL A 47 14.26 5.11 18.72
C VAL A 47 13.78 3.97 17.85
N SER A 48 12.69 3.31 18.27
CA SER A 48 12.09 2.24 17.47
C SER A 48 11.72 2.74 16.07
N PRO A 49 11.94 1.94 15.02
CA PRO A 49 11.45 2.22 13.66
C PRO A 49 9.95 2.51 13.60
N HIS A 50 9.19 2.04 14.59
CA HIS A 50 7.77 2.35 14.77
C HIS A 50 7.45 3.86 14.71
N TYR A 51 8.36 4.72 15.18
CA TYR A 51 8.19 6.18 15.18
C TYR A 51 8.77 6.88 13.96
N ASN A 52 9.27 6.16 13.00
CA ASN A 52 9.74 6.71 11.71
C ASN A 52 9.86 5.58 10.69
N PHE A 53 8.75 4.96 10.36
CA PHE A 53 8.72 3.91 9.36
C PHE A 53 8.92 4.53 7.97
N MET A 54 10.09 4.28 7.39
CA MET A 54 10.48 4.88 6.11
C MET A 54 10.00 3.99 4.97
N VAL A 55 8.92 4.40 4.32
CA VAL A 55 8.38 3.73 3.14
C VAL A 55 9.24 4.04 1.92
N GLY A 56 9.61 3.01 1.18
CA GLY A 56 10.50 3.10 0.01
C GLY A 56 11.89 2.51 0.26
N LEU A 57 12.38 2.49 1.51
CA LEU A 57 13.62 1.77 1.83
C LEU A 57 13.48 0.25 1.76
N ASP A 58 12.27 -0.28 1.86
CA ASP A 58 11.96 -1.69 1.63
C ASP A 58 12.37 -2.12 0.20
N THR A 59 12.09 -1.28 -0.79
CA THR A 59 12.53 -1.52 -2.16
C THR A 59 14.06 -1.55 -2.26
N VAL A 60 14.74 -0.65 -1.57
CA VAL A 60 16.22 -0.61 -1.54
C VAL A 60 16.77 -1.88 -0.88
N ALA A 61 16.23 -2.27 0.27
CA ALA A 61 16.66 -3.48 0.97
C ALA A 61 16.49 -4.74 0.10
N TYR A 62 15.40 -4.82 -0.65
CA TYR A 62 15.17 -5.89 -1.62
C TYR A 62 16.21 -5.86 -2.75
N LEU A 63 16.46 -4.71 -3.37
CA LEU A 63 17.42 -4.56 -4.47
C LEU A 63 18.86 -4.88 -4.07
N VAL A 64 19.23 -4.54 -2.83
CA VAL A 64 20.58 -4.86 -2.30
C VAL A 64 20.64 -6.22 -1.60
N GLN A 65 19.60 -7.02 -1.71
CA GLN A 65 19.48 -8.37 -1.13
C GLN A 65 19.73 -8.42 0.40
N LYS A 66 19.28 -7.38 1.10
CA LYS A 66 19.32 -7.28 2.57
C LYS A 66 17.92 -7.12 3.17
N PRO A 67 17.03 -8.09 2.93
CA PRO A 67 15.65 -8.02 3.44
C PRO A 67 15.58 -7.97 4.97
N GLU A 68 16.61 -8.49 5.66
CA GLU A 68 16.71 -8.48 7.12
C GLU A 68 16.65 -7.06 7.72
N TRP A 69 16.98 -6.04 6.96
CA TRP A 69 16.84 -4.64 7.42
C TRP A 69 15.42 -4.26 7.76
N PHE A 70 14.45 -4.95 7.18
CA PHE A 70 13.02 -4.67 7.31
C PHE A 70 12.18 -5.88 7.73
N LEU A 71 12.80 -7.02 8.07
CA LEU A 71 12.07 -8.24 8.43
C LEU A 71 10.98 -8.00 9.47
N ASN A 72 11.27 -7.19 10.48
CA ASN A 72 10.29 -6.85 11.52
C ASN A 72 9.18 -5.89 11.02
N SER A 73 9.42 -5.17 9.92
CA SER A 73 8.44 -4.25 9.33
C SER A 73 7.62 -4.88 8.21
N TRP A 74 7.89 -6.15 7.88
CA TRP A 74 7.11 -6.95 6.94
C TRP A 74 5.99 -7.75 7.61
N ASP A 75 5.95 -7.77 8.93
CA ASP A 75 4.82 -8.34 9.67
C ASP A 75 3.52 -7.67 9.21
N GLU A 76 2.53 -8.48 8.88
CA GLU A 76 1.21 -8.01 8.42
C GLU A 76 0.52 -7.13 9.46
N ASN A 77 0.81 -7.37 10.73
CA ASN A 77 0.30 -6.62 11.87
C ASN A 77 1.20 -5.44 12.28
N TYR A 78 2.22 -5.11 11.48
CA TYR A 78 3.10 -3.99 11.83
C TYR A 78 2.41 -2.65 11.57
N GLU A 79 2.04 -1.99 12.66
CA GLU A 79 1.38 -0.69 12.68
C GLU A 79 2.35 0.39 13.14
N PRO A 80 3.02 1.10 12.21
CA PRO A 80 3.90 2.19 12.61
C PRO A 80 3.10 3.38 13.15
N ALA A 81 3.58 3.99 14.23
CA ALA A 81 2.98 5.22 14.75
C ALA A 81 3.19 6.42 13.81
N ILE A 82 4.29 6.43 13.07
CA ILE A 82 4.61 7.49 12.10
C ILE A 82 5.13 6.85 10.82
N ILE A 83 4.46 7.15 9.71
CA ILE A 83 4.86 6.74 8.37
C ILE A 83 5.57 7.91 7.69
N HIS A 84 6.79 7.64 7.22
CA HIS A 84 7.59 8.60 6.47
C HIS A 84 7.72 8.13 5.01
N TYR A 85 7.05 8.81 4.11
CA TYR A 85 7.14 8.55 2.67
C TYR A 85 8.39 9.21 2.10
N GLU A 86 9.46 8.45 1.99
CA GLU A 86 10.74 8.93 1.47
C GLU A 86 10.85 8.75 -0.04
N GLY A 87 11.80 9.50 -0.63
CA GLY A 87 12.12 9.37 -2.05
C GLY A 87 11.10 9.97 -3.00
N LYS A 88 11.15 9.53 -4.24
CA LYS A 88 10.32 10.07 -5.34
C LYS A 88 8.90 9.48 -5.37
N ASP A 89 8.71 8.31 -4.78
CA ASP A 89 7.45 7.55 -4.83
C ASP A 89 6.56 7.98 -3.67
N LYS A 90 5.84 9.07 -3.87
CA LYS A 90 4.94 9.67 -2.87
C LYS A 90 3.51 9.12 -3.03
N PRO A 91 2.74 8.93 -1.94
CA PRO A 91 1.42 8.30 -1.99
C PRO A 91 0.38 9.07 -2.83
N TRP A 92 0.61 10.36 -3.08
CA TRP A 92 -0.24 11.22 -3.92
C TRP A 92 0.16 11.26 -5.37
N LYS A 93 1.30 10.67 -5.75
CA LYS A 93 1.76 10.63 -7.14
C LYS A 93 1.09 9.49 -7.90
N LYS A 94 1.11 9.60 -9.23
CA LYS A 94 0.78 8.51 -10.11
C LYS A 94 1.79 7.38 -9.92
N SER A 95 1.30 6.13 -9.88
CA SER A 95 2.10 4.92 -9.72
C SER A 95 3.06 4.89 -8.52
N PRO A 96 2.61 5.14 -7.30
CA PRO A 96 3.48 5.00 -6.16
C PRO A 96 3.65 3.51 -5.81
N LYS A 97 4.88 3.04 -5.86
CA LYS A 97 5.30 1.75 -5.28
C LYS A 97 5.33 1.84 -3.74
N THR A 98 4.26 2.37 -3.16
CA THR A 98 4.29 2.89 -1.78
C THR A 98 3.32 2.11 -0.90
N ARG A 99 3.84 1.51 0.16
CA ARG A 99 3.03 0.89 1.22
C ARG A 99 2.21 1.96 1.94
N TYR A 100 1.06 1.58 2.48
CA TYR A 100 0.16 2.46 3.24
C TYR A 100 -0.38 3.66 2.45
N ARG A 101 -0.44 3.56 1.11
CA ARG A 101 -1.01 4.60 0.25
C ARG A 101 -2.47 4.90 0.61
N GLU A 102 -3.22 3.86 0.91
CA GLU A 102 -4.62 3.89 1.31
C GLU A 102 -4.80 4.73 2.58
N LEU A 103 -3.91 4.55 3.56
CA LEU A 103 -3.93 5.34 4.80
C LEU A 103 -3.68 6.82 4.53
N TRP A 104 -2.75 7.15 3.63
CA TRP A 104 -2.49 8.54 3.26
C TRP A 104 -3.74 9.17 2.65
N TRP A 105 -4.41 8.48 1.72
CA TRP A 105 -5.63 8.97 1.08
C TRP A 105 -6.79 9.06 2.07
N PHE A 106 -6.90 8.12 3.01
CA PHE A 106 -7.88 8.19 4.08
C PHE A 106 -7.69 9.48 4.89
N TYR A 107 -6.49 9.72 5.44
CA TYR A 107 -6.21 10.91 6.22
C TYR A 107 -6.31 12.21 5.41
N ASN A 108 -5.90 12.19 4.16
CA ASN A 108 -6.03 13.35 3.26
C ASN A 108 -7.48 13.69 2.92
N GLY A 109 -8.38 12.73 2.97
CA GLY A 109 -9.82 12.91 2.73
C GLY A 109 -10.62 13.32 3.97
N LEU A 110 -10.01 13.32 5.16
CA LEU A 110 -10.68 13.75 6.38
C LEU A 110 -10.84 15.28 6.41
N ASP A 111 -12.02 15.75 6.75
CA ASP A 111 -12.25 17.15 7.09
C ASP A 111 -11.79 17.47 8.52
N TRP A 112 -11.65 18.76 8.83
CA TRP A 112 -11.21 19.21 10.15
C TRP A 112 -12.18 18.83 11.27
N GLU A 113 -13.46 18.79 11.01
CA GLU A 113 -14.47 18.44 11.99
C GLU A 113 -14.32 16.96 12.38
N THR A 114 -14.16 16.08 11.41
CA THR A 114 -13.88 14.66 11.62
C THR A 114 -12.57 14.46 12.38
N ILE A 115 -11.49 15.14 12.01
CA ILE A 115 -10.19 15.07 12.70
C ILE A 115 -10.34 15.48 14.17
N LEU A 116 -10.96 16.62 14.44
CA LEU A 116 -11.14 17.14 15.80
C LEU A 116 -12.03 16.23 16.64
N SER A 117 -13.10 15.68 16.07
CA SER A 117 -13.97 14.74 16.78
C SER A 117 -13.28 13.43 17.17
N GLN A 118 -12.22 13.05 16.46
CA GLN A 118 -11.42 11.86 16.74
C GLN A 118 -10.29 12.09 17.75
N MET A 119 -9.87 13.34 17.97
CA MET A 119 -8.81 13.66 18.94
C MET A 119 -9.20 13.30 20.39
N ASP A 120 -10.47 13.30 20.70
CA ASP A 120 -11.00 12.90 22.03
C ASP A 120 -11.27 11.39 22.16
N ARG A 121 -11.11 10.64 21.07
CA ARG A 121 -11.28 9.18 21.08
C ARG A 121 -9.93 8.51 21.31
N LYS A 122 -9.96 7.33 21.95
CA LYS A 122 -8.78 6.43 21.99
C LYS A 122 -8.28 6.26 20.57
N PRO A 123 -6.94 6.28 20.34
CA PRO A 123 -6.40 6.14 19.01
C PRO A 123 -6.99 4.90 18.34
N THR A 124 -7.64 5.10 17.22
CA THR A 124 -8.08 4.02 16.33
C THR A 124 -6.84 3.28 15.89
N THR A 125 -6.83 1.98 16.03
CA THR A 125 -5.71 1.17 15.52
C THR A 125 -5.70 1.22 13.99
N PHE A 126 -4.56 0.94 13.38
CA PHE A 126 -4.50 0.74 11.92
C PHE A 126 -5.48 -0.33 11.45
N SER A 127 -5.72 -1.35 12.28
CA SER A 127 -6.76 -2.35 12.09
C SER A 127 -8.14 -1.72 11.95
N ASP A 128 -8.49 -0.78 12.84
CA ASP A 128 -9.80 -0.13 12.82
C ASP A 128 -9.98 0.77 11.60
N ILE A 129 -8.90 1.40 11.13
CA ILE A 129 -8.89 2.21 9.91
C ILE A 129 -8.95 1.30 8.66
N ALA A 130 -8.24 0.19 8.68
CA ALA A 130 -8.29 -0.82 7.61
C ALA A 130 -9.63 -1.56 7.58
N THR A 131 -10.33 -1.66 8.71
CA THR A 131 -11.65 -2.26 8.84
C THR A 131 -12.80 -1.30 8.55
N VAL A 132 -12.55 0.00 8.41
CA VAL A 132 -13.55 0.90 7.79
C VAL A 132 -13.65 0.54 6.31
N SER A 133 -14.08 -0.68 6.09
CA SER A 133 -14.86 -1.20 4.97
C SER A 133 -14.25 -1.15 3.58
N LEU A 134 -13.02 -1.58 3.40
CA LEU A 134 -12.64 -1.91 2.04
C LEU A 134 -12.42 -3.42 1.93
N PHE A 135 -13.31 -4.05 1.21
CA PHE A 135 -13.04 -5.37 0.68
C PHE A 135 -11.91 -5.27 -0.33
N HIS A 136 -11.11 -6.30 -0.46
CA HIS A 136 -9.92 -6.29 -1.29
C HIS A 136 -10.04 -7.32 -2.41
N THR A 137 -9.72 -6.88 -3.62
CA THR A 137 -9.55 -7.78 -4.76
C THR A 137 -8.20 -7.56 -5.43
N ALA A 138 -7.71 -8.55 -6.15
CA ALA A 138 -6.50 -8.42 -6.94
C ALA A 138 -6.70 -8.91 -8.37
N ILE A 139 -5.90 -8.35 -9.27
CA ILE A 139 -5.76 -8.73 -10.66
C ILE A 139 -4.27 -8.82 -10.96
N PHE A 140 -3.78 -9.97 -11.38
CA PHE A 140 -2.44 -10.12 -11.91
C PHE A 140 -2.51 -10.03 -13.43
N THR A 141 -1.67 -9.18 -14.01
CA THR A 141 -1.70 -8.94 -15.44
C THR A 141 -0.33 -8.61 -16.01
N ASP A 142 -0.08 -8.98 -17.24
CA ASP A 142 1.02 -8.52 -18.10
C ASP A 142 0.51 -7.80 -19.35
N THR A 143 -0.81 -7.58 -19.42
CA THR A 143 -1.48 -6.84 -20.50
C THR A 143 -2.14 -5.58 -19.99
N GLN A 144 -2.48 -4.67 -20.91
CA GLN A 144 -3.31 -3.50 -20.64
C GLN A 144 -4.81 -3.77 -20.82
N GLU A 145 -5.17 -4.94 -21.34
CA GLU A 145 -6.55 -5.32 -21.64
C GLU A 145 -7.16 -6.06 -20.46
N LEU A 146 -7.85 -5.32 -19.60
CA LEU A 146 -8.64 -5.84 -18.48
C LEU A 146 -10.12 -5.62 -18.78
N GLU A 147 -10.89 -6.71 -18.81
CA GLU A 147 -12.31 -6.68 -19.17
C GLU A 147 -13.11 -5.85 -18.16
N HIS A 148 -13.83 -4.84 -18.64
CA HIS A 148 -14.73 -3.97 -17.86
C HIS A 148 -14.11 -3.31 -16.61
N ILE A 149 -12.79 -3.18 -16.51
CA ILE A 149 -12.14 -2.73 -15.28
C ILE A 149 -12.64 -1.37 -14.78
N GLU A 150 -12.80 -0.38 -15.68
CA GLU A 150 -13.27 0.95 -15.33
C GLU A 150 -14.68 0.88 -14.72
N TYR A 151 -15.57 0.11 -15.35
CA TYR A 151 -16.93 -0.09 -14.86
C TYR A 151 -16.95 -0.79 -13.49
N LEU A 152 -16.16 -1.84 -13.30
CA LEU A 152 -16.09 -2.57 -12.03
C LEU A 152 -15.60 -1.68 -10.89
N VAL A 153 -14.59 -0.86 -11.14
CA VAL A 153 -14.01 0.06 -10.15
C VAL A 153 -15.03 1.13 -9.74
N GLU A 154 -15.76 1.71 -10.69
CA GLU A 154 -16.81 2.69 -10.42
C GLU A 154 -18.01 2.07 -9.69
N ALA A 155 -18.42 0.87 -10.12
CA ALA A 155 -19.60 0.20 -9.58
C ALA A 155 -19.38 -0.42 -8.18
N LEU A 156 -18.12 -0.65 -7.78
CA LEU A 156 -17.73 -1.27 -6.50
C LEU A 156 -16.85 -0.33 -5.65
N PRO A 157 -17.35 0.83 -5.22
CA PRO A 157 -16.54 1.83 -4.50
C PRO A 157 -16.07 1.35 -3.10
N SER A 158 -16.71 0.31 -2.55
CA SER A 158 -16.30 -0.32 -1.27
C SER A 158 -15.23 -1.40 -1.44
N VAL A 159 -14.81 -1.70 -2.67
CA VAL A 159 -13.76 -2.67 -2.98
C VAL A 159 -12.49 -1.94 -3.36
N HIS A 160 -11.37 -2.32 -2.77
CA HIS A 160 -10.04 -1.86 -3.16
C HIS A 160 -9.42 -2.83 -4.18
N PHE A 161 -9.06 -2.30 -5.33
CA PHE A 161 -8.50 -3.09 -6.44
C PHE A 161 -6.97 -3.00 -6.43
N HIS A 162 -6.32 -4.15 -6.29
CA HIS A 162 -4.87 -4.28 -6.39
C HIS A 162 -4.52 -4.84 -7.78
N ILE A 163 -3.90 -4.03 -8.63
CA ILE A 163 -3.45 -4.47 -9.96
C ILE A 163 -1.94 -4.67 -9.91
N LEU A 164 -1.49 -5.90 -10.19
CA LEU A 164 -0.10 -6.30 -10.06
C LEU A 164 0.46 -6.75 -11.41
N ALA A 165 1.69 -6.33 -11.72
CA ALA A 165 2.44 -6.79 -12.88
C ALA A 165 3.92 -6.99 -12.57
N TYR A 166 4.57 -7.88 -13.29
CA TYR A 166 6.04 -8.04 -13.24
C TYR A 166 6.77 -6.97 -14.04
N THR A 167 6.05 -6.26 -14.91
CA THR A 167 6.55 -5.23 -15.82
C THR A 167 6.04 -3.84 -15.44
N ASP A 168 6.46 -2.82 -16.18
CA ASP A 168 5.82 -1.50 -16.13
C ASP A 168 4.41 -1.57 -16.73
N PHE A 169 3.51 -0.74 -16.20
CA PHE A 169 2.17 -0.60 -16.76
C PHE A 169 2.17 0.34 -17.96
N GLY A 170 1.40 -0.03 -18.96
CA GLY A 170 1.10 0.85 -20.09
C GLY A 170 0.09 1.95 -19.74
N PRO A 171 -0.11 2.93 -20.67
CA PRO A 171 -0.91 4.13 -20.42
C PRO A 171 -2.35 3.85 -19.98
N ARG A 172 -2.98 2.79 -20.46
CA ARG A 172 -4.38 2.45 -20.12
C ARG A 172 -4.52 2.08 -18.65
N ILE A 173 -3.65 1.18 -18.14
CA ILE A 173 -3.64 0.82 -16.72
C ILE A 173 -3.24 2.01 -15.84
N MET A 174 -2.26 2.80 -16.30
CA MET A 174 -1.84 3.99 -15.59
C MET A 174 -2.97 5.03 -15.43
N ALA A 175 -3.88 5.14 -16.38
CA ALA A 175 -5.03 6.03 -16.29
C ALA A 175 -6.00 5.66 -15.15
N LEU A 176 -6.02 4.39 -14.73
CA LEU A 176 -6.87 3.91 -13.63
C LEU A 176 -6.46 4.49 -12.27
N GLU A 177 -5.27 5.06 -12.14
CA GLU A 177 -4.85 5.76 -10.90
C GLU A 177 -5.71 6.97 -10.54
N SER A 178 -6.54 7.45 -11.46
CA SER A 178 -7.54 8.47 -11.18
C SER A 178 -8.61 8.02 -10.18
N PHE A 179 -8.81 6.71 -10.06
CA PHE A 179 -9.75 6.12 -9.10
C PHE A 179 -9.10 5.97 -7.71
N LYS A 180 -9.87 6.34 -6.65
CA LYS A 180 -9.38 6.32 -5.26
C LYS A 180 -9.21 4.90 -4.69
N ASN A 181 -9.97 3.96 -5.24
CA ASN A 181 -10.02 2.56 -4.79
C ASN A 181 -9.15 1.62 -5.64
N ILE A 182 -8.09 2.14 -6.27
CA ILE A 182 -7.09 1.36 -7.00
C ILE A 182 -5.69 1.60 -6.46
N SER A 183 -4.91 0.53 -6.40
CA SER A 183 -3.45 0.57 -6.22
C SER A 183 -2.77 -0.23 -7.31
N LEU A 184 -1.81 0.38 -7.99
CA LEU A 184 -1.01 -0.23 -9.04
C LEU A 184 0.36 -0.66 -8.49
N TYR A 185 0.75 -1.91 -8.78
CA TYR A 185 2.00 -2.52 -8.32
C TYR A 185 2.83 -3.01 -9.52
N PRO A 186 3.48 -2.12 -10.27
CA PRO A 186 4.44 -2.53 -11.28
C PRO A 186 5.67 -3.13 -10.61
N HIS A 187 6.28 -4.13 -11.24
CA HIS A 187 7.45 -4.84 -10.69
C HIS A 187 7.23 -5.31 -9.24
N HIS A 188 6.05 -5.86 -8.94
CA HIS A 188 5.73 -6.27 -7.58
C HIS A 188 6.70 -7.34 -7.07
N SER A 189 7.01 -7.26 -5.78
CA SER A 189 7.88 -8.23 -5.11
C SER A 189 7.08 -9.41 -4.55
N PRO A 190 7.74 -10.57 -4.30
CA PRO A 190 7.10 -11.70 -3.64
C PRO A 190 6.47 -11.33 -2.27
N TYR A 191 7.06 -10.39 -1.55
CA TYR A 191 6.54 -9.90 -0.27
C TYR A 191 5.25 -9.10 -0.43
N GLN A 192 5.21 -8.19 -1.41
CA GLN A 192 3.99 -7.46 -1.74
C GLN A 192 2.87 -8.41 -2.14
N ASN A 193 3.21 -9.42 -2.94
CA ASN A 193 2.29 -10.45 -3.39
C ASN A 193 1.68 -11.20 -2.20
N GLN A 194 2.51 -11.72 -1.29
CA GLN A 194 2.05 -12.44 -0.11
C GLN A 194 1.13 -11.57 0.76
N LYS A 195 1.51 -10.32 0.99
CA LYS A 195 0.72 -9.38 1.78
C LYS A 195 -0.63 -9.05 1.16
N ILE A 196 -0.68 -8.86 -0.17
CA ILE A 196 -1.93 -8.59 -0.87
C ILE A 196 -2.81 -9.83 -0.84
N MET A 197 -2.25 -11.01 -1.17
CA MET A 197 -2.96 -12.27 -1.17
C MET A 197 -3.58 -12.65 0.18
N SER A 198 -2.98 -12.23 1.30
CA SER A 198 -3.53 -12.49 2.64
C SER A 198 -4.75 -11.65 3.01
N LYS A 199 -5.01 -10.58 2.25
CA LYS A 199 -6.12 -9.65 2.47
C LYS A 199 -7.27 -9.79 1.50
N LEU A 200 -7.13 -10.64 0.48
CA LEU A 200 -8.14 -10.74 -0.56
C LEU A 200 -9.43 -11.37 -0.06
N ASP A 201 -10.53 -10.70 -0.32
CA ASP A 201 -11.87 -11.25 -0.17
C ASP A 201 -12.28 -12.06 -1.41
N PHE A 202 -11.75 -11.67 -2.58
CA PHE A 202 -11.92 -12.38 -3.85
C PHE A 202 -10.83 -11.99 -4.85
N TYR A 203 -10.70 -12.76 -5.93
CA TYR A 203 -9.78 -12.50 -7.03
C TYR A 203 -10.57 -12.23 -8.31
N LEU A 204 -10.10 -11.32 -9.14
CA LEU A 204 -10.67 -11.03 -10.47
C LEU A 204 -9.75 -11.56 -11.56
N ASP A 205 -10.24 -12.54 -12.28
CA ASP A 205 -9.59 -13.12 -13.45
C ASP A 205 -10.19 -12.50 -14.72
N ILE A 206 -9.75 -11.30 -15.05
CA ILE A 206 -10.33 -10.45 -16.10
C ILE A 206 -9.33 -9.94 -17.13
N ASN A 207 -8.10 -10.47 -17.15
CA ASN A 207 -7.10 -10.15 -18.17
C ASN A 207 -7.25 -11.04 -19.40
N HIS A 208 -6.97 -10.47 -20.59
CA HIS A 208 -7.13 -11.17 -21.88
C HIS A 208 -5.92 -12.01 -22.30
N GLU A 209 -4.77 -11.79 -21.70
CA GLU A 209 -3.56 -12.57 -21.95
C GLU A 209 -3.50 -13.81 -21.04
N GLY A 210 -2.41 -14.56 -21.10
CA GLY A 210 -2.30 -15.81 -20.34
C GLY A 210 -2.25 -15.63 -18.82
N GLU A 211 -2.52 -16.72 -18.12
CA GLU A 211 -2.39 -16.79 -16.66
C GLU A 211 -0.96 -16.50 -16.21
N ILE A 212 -0.79 -15.66 -15.19
CA ILE A 212 0.51 -15.29 -14.65
C ILE A 212 0.83 -16.11 -13.39
N ALA A 213 2.00 -16.73 -13.37
CA ALA A 213 2.58 -17.38 -12.19
C ALA A 213 1.68 -18.44 -11.51
N ASN A 214 0.83 -19.12 -12.26
CA ASN A 214 -0.16 -20.07 -11.75
C ASN A 214 -1.03 -19.47 -10.64
N ILE A 215 -1.47 -18.23 -10.85
CA ILE A 215 -2.23 -17.47 -9.84
C ILE A 215 -3.54 -18.14 -9.48
N ILE A 216 -4.23 -18.72 -10.45
CA ILE A 216 -5.52 -19.41 -10.26
C ILE A 216 -5.37 -20.55 -9.24
N GLN A 217 -4.35 -21.40 -9.41
CA GLN A 217 -4.07 -22.46 -8.46
C GLN A 217 -3.72 -21.93 -7.07
N THR A 218 -2.95 -20.84 -7.02
CA THR A 218 -2.55 -20.19 -5.77
C THR A 218 -3.76 -19.65 -5.01
N VAL A 219 -4.68 -18.98 -5.72
CA VAL A 219 -5.91 -18.41 -5.15
C VAL A 219 -6.84 -19.53 -4.65
N HIS A 220 -7.03 -20.59 -5.45
CA HIS A 220 -7.82 -21.76 -5.03
C HIS A 220 -7.24 -22.47 -3.80
N SER A 221 -5.91 -22.54 -3.67
CA SER A 221 -5.27 -23.16 -2.49
C SER A 221 -5.51 -22.40 -1.18
N LYS A 222 -5.98 -21.17 -1.28
CA LYS A 222 -6.30 -20.29 -0.14
C LYS A 222 -7.81 -20.14 0.08
N ASP A 223 -8.63 -20.90 -0.65
CA ASP A 223 -10.10 -20.84 -0.62
C ASP A 223 -10.66 -19.43 -0.92
N ILE A 224 -9.94 -18.63 -1.70
CA ILE A 224 -10.38 -17.31 -2.14
C ILE A 224 -11.26 -17.48 -3.39
N PRO A 225 -12.50 -16.93 -3.42
CA PRO A 225 -13.36 -17.02 -4.59
C PRO A 225 -12.78 -16.26 -5.78
N ILE A 226 -12.96 -16.81 -6.98
CA ILE A 226 -12.52 -16.21 -8.25
C ILE A 226 -13.76 -15.84 -9.06
N TYR A 227 -13.77 -14.60 -9.54
CA TYR A 227 -14.78 -14.10 -10.47
C TYR A 227 -14.13 -13.76 -11.79
N SER A 228 -14.70 -14.22 -12.90
CA SER A 228 -14.20 -13.99 -14.25
C SER A 228 -15.35 -13.78 -15.23
N PHE A 229 -15.03 -13.20 -16.38
CA PHE A 229 -15.92 -13.20 -17.51
C PHE A 229 -15.68 -14.43 -18.38
N ASP A 230 -16.67 -14.83 -19.18
CA ASP A 230 -16.62 -15.99 -20.06
C ASP A 230 -15.50 -15.92 -21.11
N ASN A 231 -15.09 -14.68 -21.48
CA ASN A 231 -14.03 -14.40 -22.43
C ASN A 231 -12.62 -14.22 -21.81
N THR A 232 -12.50 -14.26 -20.47
CA THR A 232 -11.21 -14.02 -19.79
C THR A 232 -10.82 -15.12 -18.80
N SER A 233 -11.70 -16.08 -18.53
CA SER A 233 -11.44 -17.10 -17.52
C SER A 233 -10.27 -18.02 -17.85
N HIS A 234 -9.30 -18.10 -16.93
CA HIS A 234 -8.16 -19.03 -16.99
C HIS A 234 -8.36 -20.29 -16.13
N ASP A 235 -9.47 -20.38 -15.42
CA ASP A 235 -9.74 -21.52 -14.54
C ASP A 235 -10.23 -22.76 -15.31
N LEU A 236 -9.33 -23.70 -15.50
CA LEU A 236 -9.62 -25.00 -16.11
C LEU A 236 -10.31 -26.00 -15.16
N THR A 237 -10.41 -25.67 -13.87
CA THR A 237 -10.99 -26.56 -12.86
C THR A 237 -12.50 -26.41 -12.74
N GLY A 238 -13.07 -25.34 -13.27
CA GLY A 238 -14.50 -25.03 -13.22
C GLY A 238 -15.00 -24.59 -11.84
N LYS A 239 -14.11 -24.16 -10.95
CA LYS A 239 -14.45 -23.69 -9.59
C LYS A 239 -14.72 -22.18 -9.52
N SER A 240 -14.32 -21.43 -10.55
CA SER A 240 -14.56 -20.00 -10.62
C SER A 240 -15.99 -19.66 -10.97
N PHE A 241 -16.46 -18.50 -10.50
CA PHE A 241 -17.76 -17.94 -10.88
C PHE A 241 -17.60 -17.19 -12.19
N ILE A 242 -18.24 -17.69 -13.25
CA ILE A 242 -18.13 -17.13 -14.60
C ILE A 242 -19.38 -16.33 -14.93
N PHE A 243 -19.21 -15.14 -15.46
CA PHE A 243 -20.27 -14.21 -15.88
C PHE A 243 -20.14 -13.92 -17.38
N GLU A 244 -21.29 -13.70 -18.02
CA GLU A 244 -21.30 -13.27 -19.42
C GLU A 244 -20.66 -11.87 -19.55
N ASN A 245 -19.75 -11.69 -20.50
CA ASN A 245 -19.03 -10.44 -20.66
C ASN A 245 -19.91 -9.28 -21.13
N ASN A 246 -21.04 -9.56 -21.76
CA ASN A 246 -22.00 -8.56 -22.18
C ASN A 246 -22.95 -8.10 -21.06
N GLU A 247 -22.87 -8.67 -19.86
CA GLU A 247 -23.72 -8.37 -18.69
C GLU A 247 -22.87 -8.12 -17.41
N PRO A 248 -21.91 -7.19 -17.42
CA PRO A 248 -20.99 -6.97 -16.30
C PRO A 248 -21.71 -6.57 -15.00
N GLU A 249 -22.93 -6.02 -15.10
CA GLU A 249 -23.77 -5.67 -13.96
C GLU A 249 -24.19 -6.90 -13.14
N LYS A 250 -24.26 -8.08 -13.73
CA LYS A 250 -24.56 -9.33 -13.01
C LYS A 250 -23.42 -9.71 -12.07
N MET A 251 -22.15 -9.58 -12.52
CA MET A 251 -20.98 -9.79 -11.67
C MET A 251 -20.99 -8.79 -10.51
N VAL A 252 -21.20 -7.51 -10.79
CA VAL A 252 -21.26 -6.44 -9.76
C VAL A 252 -22.34 -6.74 -8.73
N GLN A 253 -23.54 -7.09 -9.18
CA GLN A 253 -24.65 -7.39 -8.27
C GLN A 253 -24.36 -8.63 -7.40
N TYR A 254 -23.76 -9.66 -7.97
CA TYR A 254 -23.35 -10.85 -7.24
C TYR A 254 -22.32 -10.50 -6.15
N ILE A 255 -21.27 -9.79 -6.52
CA ILE A 255 -20.24 -9.34 -5.57
C ILE A 255 -20.85 -8.52 -4.43
N LYS A 256 -21.70 -7.53 -4.74
CA LYS A 256 -22.38 -6.71 -3.72
C LYS A 256 -23.19 -7.56 -2.74
N ASN A 257 -23.90 -8.56 -3.23
CA ASN A 257 -24.71 -9.45 -2.38
C ASN A 257 -23.81 -10.28 -1.44
N VAL A 258 -22.72 -10.84 -1.95
CA VAL A 258 -21.76 -11.63 -1.15
C VAL A 258 -21.13 -10.75 -0.06
N LEU A 259 -20.67 -9.54 -0.42
CA LEU A 259 -20.02 -8.62 0.51
C LEU A 259 -21.01 -8.12 1.59
N LEU A 260 -22.25 -7.89 1.25
CA LEU A 260 -23.31 -7.56 2.22
C LEU A 260 -23.54 -8.68 3.24
N LEU A 261 -23.60 -9.94 2.80
CA LEU A 261 -23.72 -11.10 3.67
C LEU A 261 -22.52 -11.24 4.61
N THR A 262 -21.31 -11.04 4.10
CA THR A 262 -20.08 -11.09 4.90
C THR A 262 -20.07 -9.98 5.98
N SER A 263 -20.47 -8.76 5.64
CA SER A 263 -20.58 -7.65 6.60
C SER A 263 -21.58 -7.93 7.73
N LEU A 264 -22.69 -8.58 7.42
CA LEU A 264 -23.71 -8.95 8.41
C LEU A 264 -23.27 -10.07 9.37
N ILE A 265 -22.35 -10.91 8.95
CA ILE A 265 -21.76 -11.99 9.77
C ILE A 265 -20.73 -11.41 10.74
N LEU A 266 -19.94 -10.42 10.32
CA LEU A 266 -18.90 -9.77 11.13
C LEU A 266 -19.48 -8.82 12.21
N LEU A 267 -20.75 -8.42 12.09
CA LEU A 267 -21.44 -7.57 13.05
C LEU A 267 -22.19 -8.35 14.15
N LYS A 268 -22.13 -9.67 14.14
CA LYS A 268 -22.69 -10.55 15.19
C LYS A 268 -21.58 -11.12 16.06
#